data_8a49e2e96491c0fae9dfe47f6d806343
#
_entry.id   8a49e2e96491c0fae9dfe47f6d806343
#
_cell.length_a   1.000
_cell.length_b   1.000
_cell.length_c   1.000
_cell.angle_alpha   90.00
_cell.angle_beta   90.00
_cell.angle_gamma   90.00
#
_symmetry.space_group_name_H-M   'P 1'
#
loop_
_entity.id
_entity.type
_entity.pdbx_description
1 polymer ?
#
loop_
_entity_poly.entity_id
_entity_poly.type
_entity_poly.pdbx_seq_one_letter_code
_entity_poly.pdbx_strand_id
1 'polypeptide(L)'
;MAESDQPYYTSYGNSVSSAGDINNDGFDDVIIGAPGFDNPTINEGLVFAYYGSEDGLSSTPDWVAEQNQISSNFGYSVSKAGDINGDNYDDILIGAPYYDNGQLDEGAVFVYYGSTDGLSLDALWVNESNQINSGYGKCVTQAGDVNNDGFDDILVGAHQFNNGLYHEGVAFLYLGSDSIPS
;
A
#
# COMPACT_ATOMS: atom_id res chain seq x y z
N MET A 1 1.29 17.26 14.68
CA MET A 1 2.37 16.58 13.92
C MET A 1 2.38 15.15 14.41
N ALA A 2 2.20 14.18 13.50
CA ALA A 2 2.23 12.77 13.85
C ALA A 2 3.70 12.33 14.01
N GLU A 3 4.02 11.61 15.07
CA GLU A 3 5.35 11.11 15.38
C GLU A 3 5.26 9.63 15.78
N SER A 4 6.31 8.86 15.51
CA SER A 4 6.43 7.48 15.98
C SER A 4 6.84 7.44 17.44
N ASP A 5 6.14 6.69 18.27
CA ASP A 5 6.49 6.46 19.69
C ASP A 5 7.61 5.41 19.88
N GLN A 6 8.09 4.80 18.79
CA GLN A 6 9.14 3.79 18.83
C GLN A 6 10.53 4.41 18.98
N PRO A 7 11.41 3.85 19.82
CA PRO A 7 12.67 4.49 20.19
C PRO A 7 13.77 4.44 19.12
N TYR A 8 13.68 3.56 18.08
CA TYR A 8 14.77 3.38 17.11
C TYR A 8 14.28 2.94 15.72
N TYR A 9 14.82 3.58 14.67
CA TYR A 9 14.84 3.17 13.25
C TYR A 9 13.52 2.72 12.61
N THR A 10 12.40 3.29 13.00
CA THR A 10 11.09 2.92 12.43
C THR A 10 10.91 3.37 10.98
N SER A 11 11.75 4.32 10.54
CA SER A 11 11.60 4.99 9.23
C SER A 11 10.19 5.55 8.99
N TYR A 12 9.51 6.00 10.06
CA TYR A 12 8.21 6.66 9.95
C TYR A 12 8.28 7.85 9.00
N GLY A 13 7.37 7.92 8.02
CA GLY A 13 7.41 8.92 6.96
C GLY A 13 8.35 8.58 5.80
N ASN A 14 8.86 7.34 5.71
CA ASN A 14 9.61 6.88 4.55
C ASN A 14 8.81 7.01 3.25
N SER A 15 7.53 6.72 3.32
CA SER A 15 6.55 6.95 2.27
C SER A 15 5.33 7.68 2.85
N VAL A 16 4.81 8.63 2.11
CA VAL A 16 3.62 9.41 2.48
C VAL A 16 2.78 9.65 1.23
N SER A 17 1.46 9.60 1.36
CA SER A 17 0.53 9.88 0.27
C SER A 17 -0.78 10.43 0.82
N SER A 18 -1.52 11.19 -0.01
CA SER A 18 -2.96 11.28 0.16
C SER A 18 -3.54 9.87 0.02
N ALA A 19 -4.56 9.57 0.77
CA ALA A 19 -5.34 8.33 0.67
C ALA A 19 -6.67 8.56 -0.08
N GLY A 20 -6.98 9.84 -0.40
CA GLY A 20 -8.28 10.25 -0.87
C GLY A 20 -9.29 10.32 0.28
N ASP A 21 -10.56 10.22 -0.04
CA ASP A 21 -11.67 10.19 0.92
C ASP A 21 -12.11 8.74 1.15
N ILE A 22 -11.40 8.07 2.09
CA ILE A 22 -11.55 6.64 2.39
C ILE A 22 -12.95 6.31 2.92
N ASN A 23 -13.55 7.24 3.69
CA ASN A 23 -14.81 7.02 4.39
C ASN A 23 -15.99 7.81 3.77
N ASN A 24 -15.73 8.56 2.69
CA ASN A 24 -16.68 9.40 1.96
C ASN A 24 -17.38 10.43 2.85
N ASP A 25 -16.62 11.07 3.76
CA ASP A 25 -17.08 12.14 4.64
C ASP A 25 -16.85 13.56 4.07
N GLY A 26 -16.19 13.66 2.93
CA GLY A 26 -15.89 14.89 2.19
C GLY A 26 -14.57 15.53 2.53
N PHE A 27 -13.70 14.85 3.31
CA PHE A 27 -12.34 15.28 3.62
C PHE A 27 -11.33 14.25 3.12
N ASP A 28 -10.23 14.73 2.52
CA ASP A 28 -9.13 13.84 2.13
C ASP A 28 -8.37 13.33 3.34
N ASP A 29 -7.98 12.04 3.28
CA ASP A 29 -7.22 11.32 4.27
C ASP A 29 -5.74 11.19 3.87
N VAL A 30 -4.89 10.78 4.80
CA VAL A 30 -3.47 10.54 4.53
C VAL A 30 -3.00 9.20 5.06
N ILE A 31 -2.02 8.62 4.36
CA ILE A 31 -1.33 7.38 4.77
C ILE A 31 0.16 7.60 4.88
N ILE A 32 0.76 6.95 5.86
CA ILE A 32 2.19 7.07 6.21
C ILE A 32 2.77 5.68 6.43
N GLY A 33 3.83 5.35 5.70
CA GLY A 33 4.58 4.11 5.87
C GLY A 33 5.77 4.26 6.82
N ALA A 34 6.02 3.19 7.57
CA ALA A 34 7.13 3.03 8.52
C ALA A 34 7.78 1.65 8.33
N PRO A 35 8.50 1.40 7.22
CA PRO A 35 8.96 0.06 6.84
C PRO A 35 9.99 -0.55 7.79
N GLY A 36 10.66 0.26 8.61
CA GLY A 36 11.60 -0.20 9.62
C GLY A 36 10.98 -0.43 10.99
N PHE A 37 9.65 -0.49 11.09
CA PHE A 37 8.96 -0.71 12.37
C PHE A 37 9.11 -2.16 12.84
N ASP A 38 9.40 -2.34 14.13
CA ASP A 38 9.56 -3.65 14.79
C ASP A 38 8.36 -3.91 15.73
N ASN A 39 7.51 -4.93 15.45
CA ASN A 39 6.38 -5.31 16.30
C ASN A 39 5.80 -6.72 16.02
N PRO A 40 6.20 -7.77 16.63
CA PRO A 40 7.44 -8.00 17.40
C PRO A 40 8.64 -8.39 16.53
N THR A 41 8.45 -8.48 15.20
CA THR A 41 9.49 -8.91 14.26
C THR A 41 10.30 -7.73 13.74
N ILE A 42 11.56 -7.98 13.36
CA ILE A 42 12.48 -6.92 12.92
C ILE A 42 12.10 -6.47 11.51
N ASN A 43 11.93 -5.14 11.32
CA ASN A 43 11.61 -4.54 10.04
C ASN A 43 10.40 -5.18 9.35
N GLU A 44 9.39 -5.60 10.11
CA GLU A 44 8.13 -6.06 9.52
C GLU A 44 7.38 -4.94 8.82
N GLY A 45 7.52 -3.72 9.37
CA GLY A 45 6.92 -2.51 8.84
C GLY A 45 5.48 -2.29 9.30
N LEU A 46 5.09 -1.02 9.29
CA LEU A 46 3.75 -0.57 9.68
C LEU A 46 3.25 0.51 8.73
N VAL A 47 1.94 0.59 8.53
CA VAL A 47 1.28 1.69 7.84
C VAL A 47 0.20 2.28 8.73
N PHE A 48 0.13 3.60 8.74
CA PHE A 48 -0.82 4.39 9.51
C PHE A 48 -1.71 5.19 8.57
N ALA A 49 -3.02 5.24 8.82
CA ALA A 49 -3.93 6.19 8.20
C ALA A 49 -4.46 7.18 9.23
N TYR A 50 -4.63 8.43 8.80
CA TYR A 50 -5.20 9.53 9.58
C TYR A 50 -6.33 10.14 8.78
N TYR A 51 -7.53 10.14 9.33
CA TYR A 51 -8.69 10.65 8.62
C TYR A 51 -8.81 12.17 8.76
N GLY A 52 -9.20 12.79 7.66
CA GLY A 52 -9.48 14.20 7.58
C GLY A 52 -10.75 14.58 8.31
N SER A 53 -10.90 15.86 8.62
CA SER A 53 -12.11 16.43 9.19
C SER A 53 -12.10 17.95 9.06
N GLU A 54 -13.20 18.63 9.44
CA GLU A 54 -13.26 20.11 9.49
C GLU A 54 -12.17 20.70 10.39
N ASP A 55 -11.72 19.97 11.41
CA ASP A 55 -10.64 20.37 12.33
C ASP A 55 -9.23 19.98 11.83
N GLY A 56 -9.12 19.33 10.67
CA GLY A 56 -7.90 18.78 10.09
C GLY A 56 -7.72 17.29 10.39
N LEU A 57 -6.48 16.79 10.31
CA LEU A 57 -6.18 15.38 10.55
C LEU A 57 -6.30 15.00 12.03
N SER A 58 -6.71 13.76 12.29
CA SER A 58 -6.64 13.13 13.62
C SER A 58 -5.25 13.25 14.23
N SER A 59 -5.16 13.40 15.56
CA SER A 59 -3.89 13.46 16.28
C SER A 59 -3.28 12.08 16.55
N THR A 60 -4.07 11.03 16.44
CA THR A 60 -3.70 9.61 16.56
C THR A 60 -4.15 8.90 15.29
N PRO A 61 -3.47 7.82 14.87
CA PRO A 61 -3.91 7.07 13.71
C PRO A 61 -5.32 6.48 13.94
N ASP A 62 -6.15 6.58 12.93
CA ASP A 62 -7.51 6.02 12.91
C ASP A 62 -7.48 4.55 12.46
N TRP A 63 -6.45 4.19 11.68
CA TRP A 63 -6.23 2.83 11.22
C TRP A 63 -4.72 2.52 11.16
N VAL A 64 -4.38 1.25 11.44
CA VAL A 64 -3.01 0.74 11.41
C VAL A 64 -3.00 -0.67 10.85
N ALA A 65 -2.02 -1.00 9.97
CA ALA A 65 -1.81 -2.36 9.49
C ALA A 65 -0.33 -2.76 9.51
N GLU A 66 -0.12 -4.09 9.66
CA GLU A 66 1.17 -4.77 9.64
C GLU A 66 1.04 -6.14 8.98
N GLN A 67 2.15 -6.76 8.59
CA GLN A 67 2.13 -8.09 7.97
C GLN A 67 2.82 -9.18 8.79
N ASN A 68 3.36 -8.86 9.96
CA ASN A 68 3.99 -9.82 10.87
C ASN A 68 5.07 -10.72 10.22
N GLN A 69 5.72 -10.23 9.16
CA GLN A 69 6.80 -10.95 8.50
C GLN A 69 8.14 -10.21 8.66
N ILE A 70 9.13 -10.90 9.22
CA ILE A 70 10.47 -10.34 9.41
C ILE A 70 11.03 -9.78 8.10
N SER A 71 11.52 -8.56 8.17
CA SER A 71 12.18 -7.85 7.06
C SER A 71 11.34 -7.63 5.79
N SER A 72 10.01 -7.82 5.83
CA SER A 72 9.14 -7.57 4.66
C SER A 72 9.13 -6.11 4.22
N ASN A 73 9.45 -5.20 5.17
CA ASN A 73 9.37 -3.74 4.96
C ASN A 73 8.00 -3.29 4.45
N PHE A 74 6.92 -3.82 5.05
CA PHE A 74 5.55 -3.37 4.75
C PHE A 74 5.43 -1.85 4.94
N GLY A 75 4.82 -1.15 3.98
CA GLY A 75 4.79 0.32 3.97
C GLY A 75 6.05 0.98 3.38
N TYR A 76 6.90 0.22 2.66
CA TYR A 76 8.03 0.80 1.92
C TYR A 76 7.55 1.82 0.88
N SER A 77 6.46 1.54 0.21
CA SER A 77 5.70 2.47 -0.62
C SER A 77 4.23 2.43 -0.25
N VAL A 78 3.58 3.59 -0.25
CA VAL A 78 2.14 3.73 -0.04
C VAL A 78 1.56 4.69 -1.07
N SER A 79 0.33 4.45 -1.50
CA SER A 79 -0.37 5.31 -2.45
C SER A 79 -1.89 5.19 -2.27
N LYS A 80 -2.61 6.27 -2.58
CA LYS A 80 -4.01 6.18 -2.97
C LYS A 80 -4.12 5.22 -4.16
N ALA A 81 -5.14 4.38 -4.17
CA ALA A 81 -5.52 3.53 -5.30
C ALA A 81 -6.63 4.15 -6.14
N GLY A 82 -7.43 5.04 -5.55
CA GLY A 82 -8.70 5.49 -6.08
C GLY A 82 -9.81 4.49 -5.78
N ASP A 83 -10.93 4.63 -6.42
CA ASP A 83 -12.06 3.70 -6.33
C ASP A 83 -11.86 2.54 -7.32
N ILE A 84 -11.08 1.51 -6.91
CA ILE A 84 -10.72 0.39 -7.80
C ILE A 84 -11.80 -0.69 -7.86
N ASN A 85 -12.82 -0.63 -6.99
CA ASN A 85 -13.90 -1.60 -6.89
C ASN A 85 -15.28 -1.03 -7.25
N GLY A 86 -15.40 0.31 -7.47
CA GLY A 86 -16.62 0.98 -7.90
C GLY A 86 -17.65 1.21 -6.79
N ASP A 87 -17.23 1.23 -5.52
CA ASP A 87 -18.11 1.40 -4.37
C ASP A 87 -18.22 2.86 -3.88
N ASN A 88 -17.49 3.79 -4.51
CA ASN A 88 -17.39 5.23 -4.24
C ASN A 88 -16.63 5.58 -2.95
N TYR A 89 -15.78 4.70 -2.47
CA TYR A 89 -14.79 4.97 -1.44
C TYR A 89 -13.39 4.88 -2.06
N ASP A 90 -12.48 5.75 -1.63
CA ASP A 90 -11.10 5.64 -2.08
C ASP A 90 -10.40 4.48 -1.37
N ASP A 91 -9.61 3.72 -2.13
CA ASP A 91 -8.83 2.57 -1.68
C ASP A 91 -7.35 2.93 -1.57
N ILE A 92 -6.55 2.09 -0.91
CA ILE A 92 -5.11 2.30 -0.76
C ILE A 92 -4.27 1.10 -1.20
N LEU A 93 -3.03 1.43 -1.63
CA LEU A 93 -1.99 0.47 -2.01
C LEU A 93 -0.83 0.54 -1.01
N ILE A 94 -0.34 -0.62 -0.61
CA ILE A 94 0.83 -0.75 0.26
C ILE A 94 1.80 -1.76 -0.33
N GLY A 95 3.05 -1.36 -0.55
CA GLY A 95 4.12 -2.22 -1.03
C GLY A 95 5.00 -2.73 0.10
N ALA A 96 5.40 -4.01 -0.01
CA ALA A 96 6.34 -4.72 0.85
C ALA A 96 7.39 -5.44 -0.03
N PRO A 97 8.47 -4.75 -0.46
CA PRO A 97 9.36 -5.25 -1.52
C PRO A 97 10.23 -6.45 -1.14
N TYR A 98 10.29 -6.82 0.13
CA TYR A 98 11.04 -7.96 0.63
C TYR A 98 10.13 -9.01 1.29
N TYR A 99 8.85 -9.01 0.92
CA TYR A 99 7.90 -10.01 1.36
C TYR A 99 8.23 -11.36 0.71
N ASP A 100 8.17 -12.44 1.52
CA ASP A 100 8.44 -13.83 1.10
C ASP A 100 7.13 -14.62 1.11
N ASN A 101 6.77 -15.22 -0.02
CA ASN A 101 5.69 -16.20 -0.10
C ASN A 101 6.04 -17.31 -1.12
N GLY A 102 7.07 -18.07 -0.84
CA GLY A 102 7.57 -19.13 -1.71
C GLY A 102 8.92 -18.82 -2.32
N GLN A 103 9.19 -17.57 -2.72
CA GLN A 103 10.49 -17.09 -3.15
C GLN A 103 11.03 -16.02 -2.19
N LEU A 104 12.37 -15.97 -2.05
CA LEU A 104 13.02 -14.97 -1.22
C LEU A 104 12.91 -13.58 -1.84
N ASP A 105 12.49 -12.60 -1.04
CA ASP A 105 12.38 -11.19 -1.45
C ASP A 105 11.62 -11.01 -2.78
N GLU A 106 10.58 -11.81 -3.01
CA GLU A 106 9.76 -11.68 -4.23
C GLU A 106 8.93 -10.41 -4.24
N GLY A 107 8.63 -9.90 -3.06
CA GLY A 107 7.84 -8.70 -2.84
C GLY A 107 6.34 -8.90 -3.04
N ALA A 108 5.57 -8.09 -2.34
CA ALA A 108 4.11 -8.10 -2.42
C ALA A 108 3.53 -6.69 -2.43
N VAL A 109 2.30 -6.58 -2.94
CA VAL A 109 1.44 -5.40 -2.84
C VAL A 109 0.12 -5.81 -2.23
N PHE A 110 -0.36 -4.97 -1.32
CA PHE A 110 -1.59 -5.15 -0.56
C PHE A 110 -2.55 -4.03 -0.88
N VAL A 111 -3.82 -4.36 -1.09
CA VAL A 111 -4.91 -3.40 -1.26
C VAL A 111 -5.85 -3.49 -0.09
N TYR A 112 -6.18 -2.35 0.50
CA TYR A 112 -7.20 -2.19 1.53
C TYR A 112 -8.29 -1.29 1.00
N TYR A 113 -9.53 -1.77 1.04
CA TYR A 113 -10.68 -1.03 0.54
C TYR A 113 -11.23 -0.08 1.58
N GLY A 114 -11.61 1.10 1.09
CA GLY A 114 -12.37 2.08 1.84
C GLY A 114 -13.80 1.62 2.10
N SER A 115 -14.44 2.23 3.06
CA SER A 115 -15.86 2.03 3.36
C SER A 115 -16.36 3.11 4.32
N THR A 116 -17.66 3.20 4.55
CA THR A 116 -18.23 4.11 5.55
C THR A 116 -17.66 3.95 6.96
N ASP A 117 -17.05 2.81 7.27
CA ASP A 117 -16.40 2.54 8.55
C ASP A 117 -14.86 2.78 8.51
N GLY A 118 -14.34 3.27 7.36
CA GLY A 118 -12.92 3.44 7.07
C GLY A 118 -12.32 2.25 6.33
N LEU A 119 -10.99 2.08 6.41
CA LEU A 119 -10.27 0.99 5.74
C LEU A 119 -10.61 -0.38 6.31
N SER A 120 -10.66 -1.37 5.43
CA SER A 120 -10.79 -2.79 5.80
C SER A 120 -9.67 -3.21 6.75
N LEU A 121 -9.95 -4.15 7.66
CA LEU A 121 -8.95 -4.65 8.63
C LEU A 121 -7.92 -5.58 7.98
N ASP A 122 -8.37 -6.35 6.98
CA ASP A 122 -7.53 -7.28 6.22
C ASP A 122 -7.36 -6.75 4.79
N ALA A 123 -6.21 -7.02 4.17
CA ALA A 123 -6.01 -6.76 2.76
C ALA A 123 -6.96 -7.65 1.94
N LEU A 124 -7.76 -7.03 1.09
CA LEU A 124 -8.75 -7.75 0.28
C LEU A 124 -8.17 -8.23 -1.06
N TRP A 125 -7.04 -7.69 -1.46
CA TRP A 125 -6.25 -8.17 -2.58
C TRP A 125 -4.77 -8.14 -2.20
N VAL A 126 -4.07 -9.26 -2.48
CA VAL A 126 -2.62 -9.38 -2.32
C VAL A 126 -2.06 -9.98 -3.60
N ASN A 127 -1.05 -9.36 -4.16
CA ASN A 127 -0.35 -9.86 -5.33
C ASN A 127 1.15 -9.82 -5.12
N GLU A 128 1.84 -10.77 -5.72
CA GLU A 128 3.29 -10.98 -5.61
C GLU A 128 3.91 -11.28 -6.97
N SER A 129 5.21 -11.09 -7.10
CA SER A 129 5.86 -11.27 -8.40
C SER A 129 6.15 -12.72 -8.77
N ASN A 130 6.17 -13.61 -7.78
CA ASN A 130 6.63 -14.99 -7.92
C ASN A 130 8.06 -15.10 -8.50
N GLN A 131 8.89 -14.07 -8.31
CA GLN A 131 10.28 -14.06 -8.74
C GLN A 131 11.22 -13.53 -7.65
N ILE A 132 12.21 -14.35 -7.28
CA ILE A 132 13.22 -14.03 -6.27
C ILE A 132 13.86 -12.66 -6.54
N ASN A 133 13.98 -11.84 -5.47
CA ASN A 133 14.66 -10.53 -5.50
C ASN A 133 14.14 -9.59 -6.59
N SER A 134 12.87 -9.64 -6.96
CA SER A 134 12.31 -8.81 -8.05
C SER A 134 12.17 -7.34 -7.70
N GLY A 135 12.06 -7.03 -6.39
CA GLY A 135 11.73 -5.70 -5.89
C GLY A 135 10.31 -5.26 -6.24
N TYR A 136 9.38 -6.21 -6.40
CA TYR A 136 7.96 -5.94 -6.64
C TYR A 136 7.33 -5.22 -5.43
N GLY A 137 6.51 -4.22 -5.68
CA GLY A 137 5.95 -3.37 -4.63
C GLY A 137 6.90 -2.31 -4.07
N LYS A 138 8.11 -2.15 -4.65
CA LYS A 138 9.03 -1.07 -4.25
C LYS A 138 8.50 0.32 -4.62
N CYS A 139 7.66 0.39 -5.62
CA CYS A 139 6.91 1.58 -6.02
C CYS A 139 5.50 1.15 -6.41
N VAL A 140 4.50 1.79 -5.82
CA VAL A 140 3.09 1.59 -6.14
C VAL A 140 2.43 2.95 -6.39
N THR A 141 1.45 3.00 -7.29
CA THR A 141 0.70 4.23 -7.56
C THR A 141 -0.63 3.94 -8.23
N GLN A 142 -1.60 4.82 -8.02
CA GLN A 142 -2.80 4.90 -8.86
C GLN A 142 -2.41 5.24 -10.30
N ALA A 143 -3.05 4.63 -11.28
CA ALA A 143 -2.93 4.93 -12.72
C ALA A 143 -4.10 5.78 -13.24
N GLY A 144 -5.18 5.90 -12.45
CA GLY A 144 -6.47 6.39 -12.91
C GLY A 144 -7.18 5.35 -13.78
N ASP A 145 -8.36 5.67 -14.27
CA ASP A 145 -9.13 4.80 -15.18
C ASP A 145 -8.51 4.85 -16.60
N VAL A 146 -7.56 3.95 -16.89
CA VAL A 146 -6.80 3.95 -18.15
C VAL A 146 -7.57 3.34 -19.32
N ASN A 147 -8.59 2.53 -19.04
CA ASN A 147 -9.40 1.85 -20.04
C ASN A 147 -10.81 2.45 -20.20
N ASN A 148 -11.17 3.44 -19.36
CA ASN A 148 -12.44 4.14 -19.31
C ASN A 148 -13.64 3.21 -19.04
N ASP A 149 -13.46 2.27 -18.09
CA ASP A 149 -14.52 1.36 -17.63
C ASP A 149 -15.22 1.82 -16.35
N GLY A 150 -14.73 2.88 -15.73
CA GLY A 150 -15.31 3.49 -14.54
C GLY A 150 -14.66 3.06 -13.23
N PHE A 151 -13.63 2.23 -13.29
CA PHE A 151 -12.82 1.82 -12.14
C PHE A 151 -11.42 2.45 -12.24
N ASP A 152 -10.86 2.86 -11.12
CA ASP A 152 -9.47 3.28 -11.09
C ASP A 152 -8.52 2.08 -11.21
N ASP A 153 -7.40 2.26 -11.90
CA ASP A 153 -6.38 1.25 -12.14
C ASP A 153 -5.12 1.53 -11.34
N ILE A 154 -4.27 0.51 -11.18
CA ILE A 154 -3.06 0.62 -10.37
C ILE A 154 -1.81 0.16 -11.11
N LEU A 155 -0.66 0.79 -10.79
CA LEU A 155 0.65 0.42 -11.29
C LEU A 155 1.57 -0.05 -10.16
N VAL A 156 2.29 -1.14 -10.41
CA VAL A 156 3.27 -1.71 -9.49
C VAL A 156 4.62 -1.87 -10.20
N GLY A 157 5.66 -1.30 -9.61
CA GLY A 157 7.02 -1.41 -10.12
C GLY A 157 7.76 -2.61 -9.51
N ALA A 158 8.52 -3.33 -10.36
CA ALA A 158 9.44 -4.39 -9.99
C ALA A 158 10.79 -4.16 -10.70
N HIS A 159 11.65 -3.34 -10.09
CA HIS A 159 12.83 -2.79 -10.77
C HIS A 159 13.97 -3.79 -11.03
N GLN A 160 13.92 -4.97 -10.41
CA GLN A 160 14.88 -6.06 -10.60
C GLN A 160 14.24 -7.32 -11.22
N PHE A 161 12.99 -7.19 -11.70
CA PHE A 161 12.31 -8.30 -12.38
C PHE A 161 13.04 -8.69 -13.66
N ASN A 162 13.20 -10.01 -13.88
CA ASN A 162 13.81 -10.55 -15.09
C ASN A 162 12.71 -10.97 -16.08
N ASN A 163 12.62 -10.28 -17.19
CA ASN A 163 11.65 -10.55 -18.26
C ASN A 163 12.39 -10.84 -19.59
N GLY A 164 13.39 -11.71 -19.53
CA GLY A 164 14.26 -12.08 -20.65
C GLY A 164 15.70 -11.64 -20.45
N LEU A 165 15.93 -10.47 -19.84
CA LEU A 165 17.26 -9.98 -19.45
C LEU A 165 17.37 -9.90 -17.92
N TYR A 166 18.59 -9.94 -17.42
CA TYR A 166 18.85 -9.85 -16.00
C TYR A 166 18.59 -8.44 -15.47
N HIS A 167 17.70 -8.32 -14.47
CA HIS A 167 17.31 -7.06 -13.82
C HIS A 167 16.87 -5.96 -14.79
N GLU A 168 16.12 -6.29 -15.84
CA GLU A 168 15.61 -5.28 -16.79
C GLU A 168 14.47 -4.43 -16.21
N GLY A 169 13.79 -4.95 -15.18
CA GLY A 169 12.66 -4.30 -14.54
C GLY A 169 11.37 -4.35 -15.36
N VAL A 170 10.24 -4.31 -14.65
CA VAL A 170 8.89 -4.29 -15.24
C VAL A 170 7.99 -3.39 -14.40
N ALA A 171 7.01 -2.74 -15.04
CA ALA A 171 5.84 -2.16 -14.41
C ALA A 171 4.62 -2.99 -14.77
N PHE A 172 3.88 -3.42 -13.76
CA PHE A 172 2.63 -4.15 -13.90
C PHE A 172 1.46 -3.19 -13.78
N LEU A 173 0.55 -3.22 -14.75
CA LEU A 173 -0.75 -2.54 -14.69
C LEU A 173 -1.80 -3.57 -14.29
N TYR A 174 -2.60 -3.24 -13.29
CA TYR A 174 -3.77 -4.02 -12.88
C TYR A 174 -5.00 -3.16 -13.05
N LEU A 175 -5.99 -3.69 -13.75
CA LEU A 175 -7.25 -3.01 -14.02
C LEU A 175 -8.20 -3.21 -12.84
N GLY A 176 -8.81 -2.11 -12.41
CA GLY A 176 -9.88 -2.13 -11.43
C GLY A 176 -11.13 -2.86 -11.95
N SER A 177 -11.97 -3.34 -11.07
CA SER A 177 -13.22 -4.03 -11.43
C SER A 177 -14.12 -4.18 -10.21
N ASP A 178 -15.41 -4.53 -10.42
CA ASP A 178 -16.38 -4.87 -9.36
C ASP A 178 -16.03 -6.14 -8.55
N SER A 179 -14.86 -6.69 -8.81
CA SER A 179 -14.32 -7.89 -8.15
C SER A 179 -12.87 -7.62 -7.72
N ILE A 180 -11.96 -8.54 -8.01
CA ILE A 180 -10.53 -8.42 -7.69
C ILE A 180 -9.80 -7.76 -8.88
N PRO A 181 -8.86 -6.80 -8.70
CA PRO A 181 -8.03 -6.25 -9.76
C PRO A 181 -7.33 -7.32 -10.59
N SER A 182 -7.23 -7.14 -11.91
CA SER A 182 -6.76 -8.17 -12.85
C SER A 182 -5.65 -7.67 -13.79
#